data_4ed44a621bfd75888676c2fd41a7a3e5
#
_entry.id   4ed44a621bfd75888676c2fd41a7a3e5
#
_cell.length_a   1.000
_cell.length_b   1.000
_cell.length_c   1.000
_cell.angle_alpha   90.00
_cell.angle_beta   90.00
_cell.angle_gamma   90.00
#
_symmetry.space_group_name_H-M   'P 1'
#
loop_
_entity.id
_entity.type
_entity.pdbx_description
1 polymer ?
#
loop_
_entity_poly.entity_id
_entity_poly.type
_entity_poly.pdbx_seq_one_letter_code
_entity_poly.pdbx_strand_id
1 'polypeptide(L)'
;VTIINNFFLIFTFIFAQLTFSTAATAKDVPPLRAWVKTIHNDMIETWEAPQHYDLYVPAITWHARFAYDKEKTDRYNERPWGAGFGQSRWDEKGNWHGLYAMAFKDSYNKWEPIAGYGWEKTWRPLNDDNLHLGLGFTAAVTARDNWNYIPVPLVLPLASVGYGPATFQMTYIPGTYNNGNVYFAWMRFQF
;
A
#
# COMPACT_ATOMS: atom_id res chain seq x y z
N VAL A 1 3.15 -15.63 21.88
CA VAL A 1 4.57 -15.20 21.90
C VAL A 1 5.22 -15.46 20.55
N THR A 2 4.95 -16.58 19.86
CA THR A 2 5.57 -16.95 18.56
C THR A 2 5.13 -16.06 17.38
N ILE A 3 3.93 -15.48 17.43
CA ILE A 3 3.38 -14.65 16.35
C ILE A 3 4.04 -13.26 16.31
N ILE A 4 4.33 -12.69 17.47
CA ILE A 4 4.96 -11.37 17.59
C ILE A 4 6.41 -11.41 17.10
N ASN A 5 7.13 -12.50 17.37
CA ASN A 5 8.52 -12.68 16.91
C ASN A 5 8.62 -12.77 15.37
N ASN A 6 7.65 -13.39 14.71
CA ASN A 6 7.65 -13.48 13.24
C ASN A 6 7.34 -12.13 12.58
N PHE A 7 6.56 -11.28 13.23
CA PHE A 7 6.25 -9.94 12.71
C PHE A 7 7.45 -9.00 12.80
N PHE A 8 8.21 -9.10 13.90
CA PHE A 8 9.44 -8.31 14.08
C PHE A 8 10.53 -8.72 13.07
N LEU A 9 10.61 -10.01 12.72
CA LEU A 9 11.51 -10.53 11.68
C LEU A 9 11.13 -10.03 10.28
N ILE A 10 9.84 -9.92 9.95
CA ILE A 10 9.38 -9.41 8.66
C ILE A 10 9.69 -7.91 8.55
N PHE A 11 9.49 -7.14 9.62
CA PHE A 11 9.79 -5.72 9.65
C PHE A 11 11.30 -5.45 9.51
N THR A 12 12.14 -6.27 10.15
CA THR A 12 13.61 -6.19 10.03
C THR A 12 14.08 -6.60 8.64
N PHE A 13 13.41 -7.56 7.99
CA PHE A 13 13.76 -8.03 6.64
C PHE A 13 13.42 -7.00 5.56
N ILE A 14 12.32 -6.29 5.68
CA ILE A 14 11.96 -5.17 4.76
C ILE A 14 12.97 -4.03 4.91
N PHE A 15 13.41 -3.71 6.10
CA PHE A 15 14.42 -2.68 6.34
C PHE A 15 15.81 -3.08 5.80
N ALA A 16 16.16 -4.39 5.88
CA ALA A 16 17.42 -4.91 5.36
C ALA A 16 17.46 -4.99 3.82
N GLN A 17 16.33 -5.19 3.15
CA GLN A 17 16.27 -5.24 1.68
C GLN A 17 16.39 -3.85 1.02
N LEU A 18 16.05 -2.78 1.74
CA LEU A 18 16.25 -1.40 1.28
C LEU A 18 17.72 -0.96 1.27
N THR A 19 18.62 -1.75 1.87
CA THR A 19 20.05 -1.44 1.91
C THR A 19 20.86 -2.10 0.77
N PHE A 20 20.25 -2.94 -0.05
CA PHE A 20 20.92 -3.63 -1.15
C PHE A 20 20.44 -3.14 -2.52
N SER A 21 20.72 -1.89 -2.85
CA SER A 21 20.79 -1.51 -4.26
C SER A 21 21.51 -0.17 -4.45
N THR A 22 22.57 -0.27 -5.18
CA THR A 22 23.38 0.81 -5.78
C THR A 22 24.30 1.58 -4.81
N ALA A 23 25.54 1.72 -5.23
CA ALA A 23 26.54 2.66 -4.73
C ALA A 23 26.12 4.12 -5.03
N ALA A 24 25.00 4.54 -4.46
CA ALA A 24 24.73 5.93 -4.19
C ALA A 24 25.66 6.30 -3.02
N THR A 25 26.58 7.20 -3.25
CA THR A 25 27.47 7.72 -2.24
C THR A 25 26.64 8.19 -1.04
N ALA A 26 27.00 7.76 0.16
CA ALA A 26 26.26 8.01 1.43
C ALA A 26 26.01 9.50 1.75
N LYS A 27 26.37 10.41 0.86
CA LYS A 27 26.18 11.86 0.95
C LYS A 27 24.79 12.35 0.57
N ASP A 28 23.99 11.58 -0.17
CA ASP A 28 22.72 12.05 -0.76
C ASP A 28 21.46 11.45 -0.11
N VAL A 29 21.60 10.57 0.87
CA VAL A 29 20.44 10.04 1.61
C VAL A 29 20.09 10.99 2.75
N PRO A 30 18.93 11.65 2.70
CA PRO A 30 18.52 12.52 3.79
C PRO A 30 18.42 11.73 5.09
N PRO A 31 18.77 12.30 6.25
CA PRO A 31 18.65 11.61 7.52
C PRO A 31 17.20 11.20 7.76
N LEU A 32 16.99 10.05 8.40
CA LEU A 32 15.64 9.47 8.66
C LEU A 32 14.65 10.52 9.21
N ARG A 33 15.12 11.42 10.08
CA ARG A 33 14.29 12.51 10.63
C ARG A 33 13.78 13.48 9.55
N ALA A 34 14.60 13.78 8.54
CA ALA A 34 14.17 14.65 7.44
C ALA A 34 13.11 13.96 6.59
N TRP A 35 13.29 12.67 6.30
CA TRP A 35 12.31 11.87 5.56
C TRP A 35 10.96 11.77 6.28
N VAL A 36 10.96 11.46 7.59
CA VAL A 36 9.75 11.43 8.40
C VAL A 36 9.05 12.79 8.43
N LYS A 37 9.83 13.88 8.55
CA LYS A 37 9.27 15.25 8.50
C LYS A 37 8.62 15.56 7.15
N THR A 38 9.23 15.13 6.05
CA THR A 38 8.67 15.31 4.71
C THR A 38 7.33 14.59 4.59
N ILE A 39 7.27 13.30 4.94
CA ILE A 39 6.00 12.52 4.91
C ILE A 39 4.94 13.19 5.78
N HIS A 40 5.29 13.60 6.98
CA HIS A 40 4.36 14.28 7.87
C HIS A 40 3.78 15.57 7.25
N ASN A 41 4.65 16.40 6.65
CA ASN A 41 4.21 17.62 5.97
C ASN A 41 3.32 17.31 4.77
N ASP A 42 3.70 16.31 3.96
CA ASP A 42 2.90 15.86 2.81
C ASP A 42 1.52 15.34 3.21
N MET A 43 1.44 14.62 4.33
CA MET A 43 0.16 14.18 4.90
C MET A 43 -0.72 15.36 5.32
N ILE A 44 -0.14 16.36 6.02
CA ILE A 44 -0.87 17.57 6.44
C ILE A 44 -1.35 18.32 5.20
N GLU A 45 -0.49 18.55 4.23
CA GLU A 45 -0.87 19.26 3.00
C GLU A 45 -1.96 18.52 2.23
N THR A 46 -1.88 17.18 2.14
CA THR A 46 -2.93 16.38 1.51
C THR A 46 -4.25 16.46 2.28
N TRP A 47 -4.20 16.60 3.61
CA TRP A 47 -5.39 16.76 4.45
C TRP A 47 -6.02 18.15 4.33
N GLU A 48 -5.18 19.21 4.36
CA GLU A 48 -5.65 20.59 4.42
C GLU A 48 -6.03 21.16 3.05
N ALA A 49 -5.36 20.68 1.98
CA ALA A 49 -5.54 21.18 0.62
C ALA A 49 -5.68 20.02 -0.40
N PRO A 50 -6.67 19.15 -0.27
CA PRO A 50 -6.91 18.09 -1.25
C PRO A 50 -7.33 18.70 -2.58
N GLN A 51 -6.85 18.11 -3.68
CA GLN A 51 -7.28 18.46 -5.03
C GLN A 51 -8.44 17.58 -5.49
N HIS A 52 -8.54 16.36 -4.94
CA HIS A 52 -9.52 15.34 -5.30
C HIS A 52 -9.99 14.57 -4.08
N TYR A 53 -11.20 14.06 -4.18
CA TYR A 53 -11.72 13.01 -3.33
C TYR A 53 -11.67 11.67 -4.06
N ASP A 54 -11.44 10.59 -3.33
CA ASP A 54 -11.24 9.27 -3.90
C ASP A 54 -12.22 8.26 -3.31
N LEU A 55 -12.78 7.42 -4.18
CA LEU A 55 -13.47 6.20 -3.81
C LEU A 55 -12.55 5.01 -4.06
N TYR A 56 -12.38 4.16 -3.05
CA TYR A 56 -11.59 2.94 -3.12
C TYR A 56 -12.51 1.72 -3.14
N VAL A 57 -12.31 0.84 -4.12
CA VAL A 57 -13.08 -0.40 -4.27
C VAL A 57 -12.10 -1.58 -4.33
N PRO A 58 -11.99 -2.38 -3.26
CA PRO A 58 -11.17 -3.60 -3.26
C PRO A 58 -11.56 -4.53 -4.41
N ALA A 59 -10.57 -5.10 -5.09
CA ALA A 59 -10.78 -5.88 -6.30
C ALA A 59 -10.25 -7.31 -6.20
N ILE A 60 -8.99 -7.48 -5.77
CA ILE A 60 -8.30 -8.75 -5.78
C ILE A 60 -7.44 -8.90 -4.52
N THR A 61 -7.50 -10.08 -3.92
CA THR A 61 -6.51 -10.56 -2.95
C THR A 61 -5.95 -11.87 -3.49
N TRP A 62 -4.76 -11.85 -4.04
CA TRP A 62 -4.16 -13.04 -4.65
C TRP A 62 -2.98 -13.55 -3.83
N HIS A 63 -3.06 -14.80 -3.38
CA HIS A 63 -1.99 -15.48 -2.66
C HIS A 63 -1.04 -16.13 -3.67
N ALA A 64 0.25 -15.81 -3.58
CA ALA A 64 1.26 -16.31 -4.52
C ALA A 64 1.35 -17.84 -4.47
N ARG A 65 0.94 -18.52 -5.53
CA ARG A 65 0.80 -19.98 -5.59
C ARG A 65 2.11 -20.73 -5.34
N PHE A 66 3.24 -20.12 -5.61
CA PHE A 66 4.56 -20.70 -5.30
C PHE A 66 4.90 -20.70 -3.80
N ALA A 67 4.18 -19.90 -3.00
CA ALA A 67 4.42 -19.73 -1.56
C ALA A 67 3.31 -20.35 -0.70
N TYR A 68 2.36 -21.04 -1.29
CA TYR A 68 1.21 -21.62 -0.59
C TYR A 68 0.87 -23.02 -1.05
N ASP A 69 0.45 -23.85 -0.10
CA ASP A 69 -0.23 -25.10 -0.40
C ASP A 69 -1.59 -24.84 -1.06
N LYS A 70 -1.90 -25.62 -2.09
CA LYS A 70 -3.17 -25.49 -2.84
C LYS A 70 -4.39 -25.60 -1.92
N GLU A 71 -4.38 -26.55 -1.00
CA GLU A 71 -5.48 -26.77 -0.03
C GLU A 71 -5.79 -25.52 0.79
N LYS A 72 -4.77 -24.72 1.10
CA LYS A 72 -4.90 -23.48 1.87
C LYS A 72 -5.50 -22.36 1.02
N THR A 73 -5.02 -22.20 -0.21
CA THR A 73 -5.54 -21.17 -1.11
C THR A 73 -6.95 -21.45 -1.60
N ASP A 74 -7.36 -22.72 -1.72
CA ASP A 74 -8.72 -23.10 -2.10
C ASP A 74 -9.77 -22.68 -1.04
N ARG A 75 -9.34 -22.40 0.19
CA ARG A 75 -10.21 -21.95 1.29
C ARG A 75 -10.27 -20.43 1.44
N TYR A 76 -9.38 -19.69 0.77
CA TYR A 76 -9.28 -18.25 0.94
C TYR A 76 -10.27 -17.48 0.07
N ASN A 77 -10.82 -16.44 0.63
CA ASN A 77 -11.53 -15.43 -0.14
C ASN A 77 -10.51 -14.55 -0.90
N GLU A 78 -10.44 -14.70 -2.21
CA GLU A 78 -9.58 -13.90 -3.07
C GLU A 78 -10.34 -12.79 -3.82
N ARG A 79 -11.63 -12.67 -3.54
CA ARG A 79 -12.49 -11.61 -4.06
C ARG A 79 -12.97 -10.73 -2.90
N PRO A 80 -12.10 -9.87 -2.39
CA PRO A 80 -12.48 -8.96 -1.32
C PRO A 80 -13.60 -8.07 -1.81
N TRP A 81 -14.54 -7.78 -0.93
CA TRP A 81 -15.50 -6.73 -1.17
C TRP A 81 -15.49 -5.76 0.01
N GLY A 82 -15.81 -4.54 -0.27
CA GLY A 82 -15.76 -3.46 0.69
C GLY A 82 -15.70 -2.14 -0.03
N ALA A 83 -15.42 -1.10 0.71
CA ALA A 83 -15.23 0.23 0.15
C ALA A 83 -14.30 1.06 1.03
N GLY A 84 -13.81 2.16 0.48
CA GLY A 84 -13.05 3.15 1.20
C GLY A 84 -13.20 4.51 0.58
N PHE A 85 -12.85 5.52 1.36
CA PHE A 85 -12.80 6.90 0.92
C PHE A 85 -11.45 7.50 1.26
N GLY A 86 -11.07 8.51 0.51
CA GLY A 86 -9.86 9.26 0.73
C GLY A 86 -9.89 10.60 0.04
N GLN A 87 -8.76 11.25 0.15
CA GLN A 87 -8.49 12.50 -0.55
C GLN A 87 -7.06 12.49 -1.04
N SER A 88 -6.82 13.14 -2.17
CA SER A 88 -5.53 13.12 -2.82
C SER A 88 -5.17 14.44 -3.48
N ARG A 89 -3.89 14.57 -3.78
CA ARG A 89 -3.32 15.67 -4.54
C ARG A 89 -2.16 15.19 -5.41
N TRP A 90 -1.83 15.97 -6.40
CA TRP A 90 -0.61 15.86 -7.18
C TRP A 90 0.34 16.99 -6.77
N ASP A 91 1.60 16.66 -6.49
CA ASP A 91 2.60 17.68 -6.19
C ASP A 91 3.07 18.40 -7.48
N GLU A 92 3.91 19.45 -7.31
CA GLU A 92 4.46 20.22 -8.42
C GLU A 92 5.30 19.39 -9.41
N LYS A 93 5.79 18.21 -8.97
CA LYS A 93 6.55 17.26 -9.80
C LYS A 93 5.65 16.23 -10.47
N GLY A 94 4.34 16.30 -10.23
CA GLY A 94 3.34 15.36 -10.73
C GLY A 94 3.31 14.03 -9.98
N ASN A 95 3.88 13.92 -8.77
CA ASN A 95 3.74 12.73 -7.94
C ASN A 95 2.41 12.74 -7.21
N TRP A 96 1.85 11.55 -7.01
CA TRP A 96 0.59 11.38 -6.30
C TRP A 96 0.80 11.22 -4.79
N HIS A 97 -0.04 11.89 -4.02
CA HIS A 97 -0.17 11.79 -2.57
C HIS A 97 -1.62 11.50 -2.21
N GLY A 98 -1.88 10.52 -1.36
CA GLY A 98 -3.25 10.19 -0.94
C GLY A 98 -3.35 9.78 0.51
N LEU A 99 -4.40 10.25 1.17
CA LEU A 99 -4.85 9.78 2.47
C LEU A 99 -6.11 8.94 2.26
N TYR A 100 -6.19 7.78 2.88
CA TYR A 100 -7.30 6.87 2.67
C TYR A 100 -7.69 6.10 3.92
N ALA A 101 -8.95 5.68 3.95
CA ALA A 101 -9.46 4.69 4.88
C ALA A 101 -10.38 3.73 4.14
N MET A 102 -10.18 2.43 4.33
CA MET A 102 -10.99 1.36 3.72
C MET A 102 -11.41 0.34 4.77
N ALA A 103 -12.52 -0.34 4.50
CA ALA A 103 -12.89 -1.56 5.20
C ALA A 103 -13.30 -2.61 4.16
N PHE A 104 -12.73 -3.79 4.24
CA PHE A 104 -12.97 -4.87 3.28
C PHE A 104 -12.95 -6.24 3.95
N LYS A 105 -13.41 -7.26 3.23
CA LYS A 105 -13.32 -8.66 3.66
C LYS A 105 -11.94 -9.23 3.34
N ASP A 106 -11.27 -9.72 4.37
CA ASP A 106 -9.97 -10.39 4.25
C ASP A 106 -10.10 -11.81 3.65
N SER A 107 -8.96 -12.51 3.59
CA SER A 107 -8.89 -13.89 3.08
C SER A 107 -9.72 -14.90 3.89
N TYR A 108 -10.09 -14.58 5.10
CA TYR A 108 -10.94 -15.38 5.97
C TYR A 108 -12.40 -14.89 6.00
N ASN A 109 -12.73 -13.97 5.12
CA ASN A 109 -14.06 -13.34 5.03
C ASN A 109 -14.44 -12.54 6.30
N LYS A 110 -13.43 -12.02 7.02
CA LYS A 110 -13.57 -11.14 8.17
C LYS A 110 -13.35 -9.70 7.77
N TRP A 111 -13.92 -8.76 8.52
CA TRP A 111 -13.68 -7.34 8.26
C TRP A 111 -12.24 -6.96 8.62
N GLU A 112 -11.59 -6.26 7.70
CA GLU A 112 -10.27 -5.67 7.89
C GLU A 112 -10.34 -4.17 7.58
N PRO A 113 -10.38 -3.30 8.60
CA PRO A 113 -10.19 -1.87 8.40
C PRO A 113 -8.71 -1.56 8.21
N ILE A 114 -8.44 -0.61 7.32
CA ILE A 114 -7.11 -0.05 7.07
C ILE A 114 -7.21 1.45 6.83
N ALA A 115 -6.28 2.22 7.35
CA ALA A 115 -6.13 3.63 7.03
C ALA A 115 -4.66 3.98 6.85
N GLY A 116 -4.36 4.87 5.92
CA GLY A 116 -2.97 5.18 5.62
C GLY A 116 -2.76 6.35 4.69
N TYR A 117 -1.48 6.56 4.41
CA TYR A 117 -0.97 7.50 3.43
C TYR A 117 -0.24 6.73 2.34
N GLY A 118 -0.51 7.10 1.09
CA GLY A 118 0.19 6.60 -0.09
C GLY A 118 0.95 7.73 -0.80
N TRP A 119 2.11 7.37 -1.32
CA TRP A 119 2.89 8.22 -2.20
C TRP A 119 3.34 7.42 -3.41
N GLU A 120 3.20 7.99 -4.61
CA GLU A 120 3.70 7.40 -5.86
C GLU A 120 4.43 8.43 -6.69
N LYS A 121 5.65 8.11 -7.09
CA LYS A 121 6.25 8.75 -8.25
C LYS A 121 5.44 8.36 -9.47
N THR A 122 5.03 9.35 -10.25
CA THR A 122 4.15 9.12 -11.38
C THR A 122 4.83 9.48 -12.70
N TRP A 123 4.58 8.67 -13.70
CA TRP A 123 5.02 8.89 -15.08
C TRP A 123 3.79 8.91 -15.99
N ARG A 124 3.82 9.79 -17.01
CA ARG A 124 2.82 9.87 -18.07
C ARG A 124 3.46 9.45 -19.39
N PRO A 125 3.43 8.14 -19.74
CA PRO A 125 4.01 7.65 -20.99
C PRO A 125 3.17 8.08 -22.20
N LEU A 126 3.77 8.01 -23.37
CA LEU A 126 3.12 8.23 -24.68
C LEU A 126 2.59 9.65 -24.90
N ASN A 127 3.00 10.64 -24.12
CA ASN A 127 2.46 12.01 -24.15
C ASN A 127 0.93 12.07 -24.02
N ASP A 128 0.34 11.08 -23.33
CA ASP A 128 -1.07 11.06 -22.96
C ASP A 128 -1.21 11.46 -21.48
N ASP A 129 -1.78 12.62 -21.25
CA ASP A 129 -1.96 13.16 -19.91
C ASP A 129 -2.93 12.33 -19.05
N ASN A 130 -3.79 11.54 -19.69
CA ASN A 130 -4.73 10.67 -19.00
C ASN A 130 -4.06 9.36 -18.52
N LEU A 131 -3.10 8.83 -19.29
CA LEU A 131 -2.41 7.60 -18.93
C LEU A 131 -1.31 7.88 -17.90
N HIS A 132 -1.37 7.24 -16.75
CA HIS A 132 -0.35 7.36 -15.73
C HIS A 132 0.05 6.01 -15.13
N LEU A 133 1.33 5.89 -14.84
CA LEU A 133 1.92 4.77 -14.11
C LEU A 133 2.48 5.30 -12.80
N GLY A 134 2.30 4.60 -11.71
CA GLY A 134 2.81 4.97 -10.40
C GLY A 134 3.64 3.86 -9.77
N LEU A 135 4.68 4.27 -9.04
CA LEU A 135 5.46 3.38 -8.19
C LEU A 135 5.87 4.13 -6.92
N GLY A 136 5.65 3.52 -5.77
CA GLY A 136 5.92 4.18 -4.50
C GLY A 136 5.71 3.28 -3.30
N PHE A 137 5.09 3.82 -2.26
CA PHE A 137 4.81 3.10 -1.04
C PHE A 137 3.49 3.55 -0.40
N THR A 138 2.97 2.70 0.47
CA THR A 138 1.92 3.08 1.42
C THR A 138 2.37 2.80 2.83
N ALA A 139 2.15 3.77 3.73
CA ALA A 139 2.32 3.64 5.17
C ALA A 139 0.93 3.66 5.81
N ALA A 140 0.55 2.57 6.44
CA ALA A 140 -0.81 2.38 6.92
C ALA A 140 -0.86 1.68 8.27
N VAL A 141 -2.04 1.72 8.88
CA VAL A 141 -2.38 0.90 10.04
C VAL A 141 -3.57 0.04 9.66
N THR A 142 -3.46 -1.26 9.88
CA THR A 142 -4.56 -2.22 9.68
C THR A 142 -4.89 -2.94 10.98
N ALA A 143 -6.11 -3.47 11.08
CA ALA A 143 -6.55 -4.27 12.21
C ALA A 143 -7.32 -5.49 11.68
N ARG A 144 -6.99 -6.68 12.17
CA ARG A 144 -7.52 -7.96 11.67
C ARG A 144 -8.09 -8.82 12.79
N ASP A 145 -9.11 -9.60 12.46
CA ASP A 145 -9.79 -10.50 13.40
C ASP A 145 -8.81 -11.50 14.05
N ASN A 146 -7.90 -12.09 13.26
CA ASN A 146 -6.91 -13.05 13.78
C ASN A 146 -5.84 -12.42 14.70
N TRP A 147 -5.82 -11.10 14.85
CA TRP A 147 -5.02 -10.35 15.81
C TRP A 147 -5.87 -9.63 16.85
N ASN A 148 -7.11 -10.07 17.04
CA ASN A 148 -8.09 -9.44 17.95
C ASN A 148 -8.26 -7.93 17.67
N TYR A 149 -8.16 -7.53 16.40
CA TYR A 149 -8.22 -6.15 15.95
C TYR A 149 -7.19 -5.20 16.61
N ILE A 150 -6.06 -5.75 17.08
CA ILE A 150 -4.94 -4.92 17.51
C ILE A 150 -4.39 -4.17 16.29
N PRO A 151 -4.30 -2.82 16.33
CA PRO A 151 -3.77 -2.05 15.21
C PRO A 151 -2.29 -2.38 14.95
N VAL A 152 -1.97 -2.70 13.71
CA VAL A 152 -0.61 -3.03 13.27
C VAL A 152 -0.17 -2.04 12.19
N PRO A 153 0.93 -1.29 12.42
CA PRO A 153 1.51 -0.44 11.40
C PRO A 153 2.22 -1.27 10.33
N LEU A 154 2.17 -0.80 9.09
CA LEU A 154 2.84 -1.43 7.97
C LEU A 154 3.32 -0.38 6.96
N VAL A 155 4.39 -0.71 6.24
CA VAL A 155 4.85 0.04 5.08
C VAL A 155 5.04 -0.96 3.95
N LEU A 156 4.37 -0.74 2.84
CA LEU A 156 4.34 -1.67 1.72
C LEU A 156 4.63 -0.95 0.40
N PRO A 157 5.23 -1.63 -0.60
CA PRO A 157 5.36 -1.08 -1.94
C PRO A 157 3.99 -0.86 -2.56
N LEU A 158 3.86 0.18 -3.35
CA LEU A 158 2.65 0.55 -4.07
C LEU A 158 2.99 0.71 -5.55
N ALA A 159 2.17 0.13 -6.42
CA ALA A 159 2.26 0.29 -7.86
C ALA A 159 0.87 0.58 -8.43
N SER A 160 0.81 1.36 -9.50
CA SER A 160 -0.45 1.70 -10.13
C SER A 160 -0.36 1.86 -11.64
N VAL A 161 -1.51 1.68 -12.27
CA VAL A 161 -1.79 2.09 -13.64
C VAL A 161 -3.17 2.74 -13.67
N GLY A 162 -3.26 3.92 -14.26
CA GLY A 162 -4.51 4.65 -14.33
C GLY A 162 -4.75 5.31 -15.68
N TYR A 163 -6.03 5.55 -15.95
CA TYR A 163 -6.47 6.31 -17.11
C TYR A 163 -7.59 7.26 -16.68
N GLY A 164 -7.37 8.56 -16.89
CA GLY A 164 -8.28 9.60 -16.43
C GLY A 164 -8.52 9.49 -14.92
N PRO A 165 -9.78 9.46 -14.46
CA PRO A 165 -10.10 9.41 -13.03
C PRO A 165 -9.99 8.02 -12.42
N ALA A 166 -9.79 6.96 -13.20
CA ALA A 166 -9.74 5.58 -12.72
C ALA A 166 -8.31 5.07 -12.63
N THR A 167 -7.91 4.56 -11.47
CA THR A 167 -6.58 4.00 -11.21
C THR A 167 -6.70 2.63 -10.58
N PHE A 168 -6.05 1.63 -11.15
CA PHE A 168 -5.81 0.33 -10.53
C PHE A 168 -4.52 0.45 -9.72
N GLN A 169 -4.62 0.26 -8.40
CA GLN A 169 -3.49 0.26 -7.48
C GLN A 169 -3.31 -1.13 -6.87
N MET A 170 -2.06 -1.49 -6.62
CA MET A 170 -1.69 -2.79 -6.08
C MET A 170 -0.54 -2.64 -5.08
N THR A 171 -0.62 -3.41 -4.02
CA THR A 171 0.45 -3.60 -3.04
C THR A 171 0.84 -5.07 -2.92
N TYR A 172 2.09 -5.31 -2.52
CA TYR A 172 2.59 -6.64 -2.19
C TYR A 172 2.91 -6.73 -0.70
N ILE A 173 2.31 -7.70 -0.05
CA ILE A 173 2.53 -8.02 1.36
C ILE A 173 3.52 -9.18 1.43
N PRO A 174 4.78 -8.93 1.79
CA PRO A 174 5.79 -9.98 1.85
C PRO A 174 5.49 -10.99 2.98
N GLY A 175 6.04 -12.18 2.84
CA GLY A 175 5.83 -13.21 3.84
C GLY A 175 6.74 -14.41 3.70
N THR A 176 6.39 -15.46 4.41
CA THR A 176 7.05 -16.76 4.39
C THR A 176 6.14 -17.81 3.75
N TYR A 177 6.57 -19.06 3.69
CA TYR A 177 5.74 -20.14 3.18
C TYR A 177 4.43 -20.25 3.98
N ASN A 178 3.30 -20.30 3.27
CA ASN A 178 1.95 -20.34 3.84
C ASN A 178 1.54 -19.13 4.71
N ASN A 179 2.25 -18.00 4.62
CA ASN A 179 1.94 -16.80 5.39
C ASN A 179 2.50 -15.54 4.70
N GLY A 180 1.65 -14.56 4.39
CA GLY A 180 2.02 -13.41 3.57
C GLY A 180 2.15 -13.78 2.09
N ASN A 181 3.06 -13.15 1.34
CA ASN A 181 3.19 -13.31 -0.12
C ASN A 181 1.87 -13.09 -0.85
N VAL A 182 1.20 -12.00 -0.51
CA VAL A 182 -0.13 -11.63 -0.98
C VAL A 182 -0.06 -10.36 -1.82
N TYR A 183 -0.66 -10.37 -2.97
CA TYR A 183 -0.96 -9.18 -3.76
C TYR A 183 -2.37 -8.74 -3.42
N PHE A 184 -2.51 -7.50 -2.97
CA PHE A 184 -3.79 -6.87 -2.73
C PHE A 184 -3.96 -5.70 -3.68
N ALA A 185 -5.06 -5.67 -4.40
CA ALA A 185 -5.34 -4.66 -5.42
C ALA A 185 -6.75 -4.08 -5.28
N TRP A 186 -6.88 -2.82 -5.68
CA TRP A 186 -8.14 -2.07 -5.64
C TRP A 186 -8.22 -1.08 -6.79
N MET A 187 -9.44 -0.66 -7.10
CA MET A 187 -9.70 0.48 -7.96
C MET A 187 -9.81 1.74 -7.11
N ARG A 188 -9.21 2.81 -7.55
CA ARG A 188 -9.36 4.16 -7.03
C ARG A 188 -10.01 5.03 -8.11
N PHE A 189 -11.09 5.71 -7.75
CA PHE A 189 -11.79 6.62 -8.61
C PHE A 189 -11.70 8.04 -8.03
N GLN A 190 -11.12 8.97 -8.76
CA GLN A 190 -11.01 10.38 -8.41
C GLN A 190 -12.25 11.17 -8.88
N PHE A 191 -12.70 12.11 -8.07
CA PHE A 191 -13.79 13.04 -8.40
C PHE A 191 -13.65 14.38 -7.66
#